data_de7d6fdf5902005fc1b261f07b19f97d
#
_entry.id   de7d6fdf5902005fc1b261f07b19f97d
#
_cell.length_a   1.000
_cell.length_b   1.000
_cell.length_c   1.000
_cell.angle_alpha   90.00
_cell.angle_beta   90.00
_cell.angle_gamma   90.00
#
_symmetry.space_group_name_H-M   'P 1'
#
loop_
_entity.id
_entity.type
_entity.pdbx_description
1 polymer ?
#
loop_
_entity_poly.entity_id
_entity_poly.type
_entity_poly.pdbx_seq_one_letter_code
_entity_poly.pdbx_strand_id
1 'polypeptide(L)'
;RIANFYGAQPQFILTSATIGNPRQLAEKLIEAPLTLLDNDGSGRGPKHFLIYNPPIVDEDLGLRASMLAESVRLAEDVYTYGIQTILFGRTRRTVEVLLRFLATRIGENTPQAIRAYRSGYLPAHRREIEQGLRSGSVRTVVATTALELGLDLGGMGATIQAGYPGTIAGSW
;
A
#
# COMPACT_ATOMS: atom_id res chain seq x y z
N ARG A 1 34.49 -3.51 9.75
CA ARG A 1 35.31 -4.23 10.73
C ARG A 1 35.76 -5.59 10.20
N ILE A 2 34.82 -6.47 9.74
CA ILE A 2 35.17 -7.80 9.18
C ILE A 2 36.03 -7.66 7.92
N ALA A 3 35.72 -6.75 7.00
CA ALA A 3 36.50 -6.50 5.80
C ALA A 3 37.94 -6.08 6.13
N ASN A 4 38.09 -5.18 7.10
CA ASN A 4 39.46 -4.76 7.56
C ASN A 4 40.22 -5.91 8.19
N PHE A 5 39.55 -6.79 8.93
CA PHE A 5 40.19 -7.95 9.53
C PHE A 5 40.79 -8.92 8.49
N TYR A 6 40.02 -9.14 7.39
CA TYR A 6 40.44 -10.00 6.29
C TYR A 6 41.21 -9.30 5.17
N GLY A 7 41.49 -7.98 5.30
CA GLY A 7 42.14 -7.18 4.27
C GLY A 7 41.34 -7.06 2.97
N ALA A 8 40.02 -7.29 3.04
CA ALA A 8 39.13 -7.22 1.89
C ALA A 8 38.63 -5.79 1.67
N GLN A 9 38.44 -5.42 0.39
CA GLN A 9 37.81 -4.17 -0.03
C GLN A 9 36.53 -4.47 -0.81
N PRO A 10 35.40 -4.74 -0.13
CA PRO A 10 34.15 -5.05 -0.81
C PRO A 10 33.59 -3.80 -1.49
N GLN A 11 33.03 -4.00 -2.69
CA GLN A 11 32.20 -3.01 -3.34
C GLN A 11 30.78 -3.13 -2.80
N PHE A 12 30.20 -2.00 -2.37
CA PHE A 12 28.83 -1.95 -1.86
C PHE A 12 27.87 -1.44 -2.94
N ILE A 13 26.81 -2.20 -3.21
CA ILE A 13 25.67 -1.79 -4.02
C ILE A 13 24.45 -1.87 -3.12
N LEU A 14 23.82 -0.71 -2.87
CA LEU A 14 22.64 -0.58 -2.00
C LEU A 14 21.44 -0.21 -2.84
N THR A 15 20.33 -0.90 -2.64
CA THR A 15 19.06 -0.61 -3.31
C THR A 15 17.96 -0.42 -2.29
N SER A 16 17.05 0.50 -2.55
CA SER A 16 15.88 0.74 -1.72
C SER A 16 14.74 1.32 -2.54
N ALA A 17 13.50 1.15 -2.07
CA ALA A 17 12.32 1.70 -2.73
C ALA A 17 12.08 3.16 -2.29
N THR A 18 11.54 3.37 -1.10
CA THR A 18 11.11 4.69 -0.62
C THR A 18 11.84 5.10 0.64
N ILE A 19 12.92 5.87 0.48
CA ILE A 19 13.68 6.46 1.58
C ILE A 19 13.83 7.95 1.32
N GLY A 20 13.52 8.80 2.30
CA GLY A 20 13.63 10.26 2.17
C GLY A 20 15.05 10.80 2.14
N ASN A 21 16.01 10.05 2.71
CA ASN A 21 17.42 10.44 2.80
C ASN A 21 18.37 9.29 2.44
N PRO A 22 18.30 8.73 1.21
CA PRO A 22 19.00 7.50 0.85
C PRO A 22 20.53 7.63 0.98
N ARG A 23 21.12 8.73 0.52
CA ARG A 23 22.55 8.97 0.61
C ARG A 23 23.05 8.93 2.05
N GLN A 24 22.44 9.73 2.94
CA GLN A 24 22.87 9.82 4.34
C GLN A 24 22.78 8.50 5.08
N LEU A 25 21.68 7.75 4.82
CA LEU A 25 21.51 6.44 5.45
C LEU A 25 22.54 5.45 4.95
N ALA A 26 22.77 5.40 3.66
CA ALA A 26 23.73 4.49 3.04
C ALA A 26 25.17 4.78 3.48
N GLU A 27 25.61 6.05 3.47
CA GLU A 27 26.93 6.47 3.94
C GLU A 27 27.17 6.11 5.42
N LYS A 28 26.12 6.23 6.26
CA LYS A 28 26.20 5.79 7.66
C LYS A 28 26.32 4.28 7.81
N LEU A 29 25.68 3.51 6.92
CA LEU A 29 25.74 2.05 6.98
C LEU A 29 27.09 1.47 6.56
N ILE A 30 27.71 2.05 5.52
CA ILE A 30 28.97 1.55 4.97
C ILE A 30 30.19 2.31 5.49
N GLU A 31 29.99 3.41 6.21
CA GLU A 31 31.04 4.31 6.74
C GLU A 31 31.98 4.85 5.64
N ALA A 32 31.45 5.07 4.43
CA ALA A 32 32.20 5.56 3.29
C ALA A 32 31.29 6.39 2.35
N PRO A 33 31.85 7.34 1.57
CA PRO A 33 31.10 8.08 0.57
C PRO A 33 30.61 7.15 -0.53
N LEU A 34 29.43 7.46 -1.11
CA LEU A 34 28.84 6.72 -2.21
C LEU A 34 28.28 7.65 -3.30
N THR A 35 28.10 7.08 -4.48
CA THR A 35 27.36 7.73 -5.58
C THR A 35 25.89 7.36 -5.48
N LEU A 36 25.02 8.36 -5.34
CA LEU A 36 23.56 8.17 -5.36
C LEU A 36 23.06 8.21 -6.80
N LEU A 37 22.29 7.18 -7.16
CA LEU A 37 21.52 7.12 -8.39
C LEU A 37 20.03 7.15 -8.01
N ASP A 38 19.41 8.32 -8.10
CA ASP A 38 18.00 8.57 -7.72
C ASP A 38 17.11 8.96 -8.91
N ASN A 39 17.72 9.12 -10.08
CA ASN A 39 17.00 9.34 -11.34
C ASN A 39 16.86 8.02 -12.08
N ASP A 40 15.76 7.32 -11.82
CA ASP A 40 15.46 6.01 -12.40
C ASP A 40 14.98 6.05 -13.86
N GLY A 41 14.74 7.25 -14.41
CA GLY A 41 14.27 7.43 -15.80
C GLY A 41 12.84 6.92 -16.05
N SER A 42 12.12 6.44 -15.02
CA SER A 42 10.75 5.97 -15.20
C SER A 42 9.78 7.14 -15.44
N GLY A 43 8.85 6.95 -16.38
CA GLY A 43 7.76 7.90 -16.60
C GLY A 43 6.83 7.92 -15.37
N ARG A 44 6.65 9.11 -14.79
CA ARG A 44 5.75 9.30 -13.65
C ARG A 44 4.56 10.14 -14.08
N GLY A 45 3.36 9.60 -13.93
CA GLY A 45 2.12 10.37 -14.04
C GLY A 45 1.90 11.30 -12.84
N PRO A 46 0.97 12.26 -12.93
CA PRO A 46 0.58 13.08 -11.79
C PRO A 46 0.03 12.19 -10.67
N LYS A 47 0.49 12.44 -9.44
CA LYS A 47 0.01 11.77 -8.24
C LYS A 47 -0.77 12.77 -7.39
N HIS A 48 -2.04 12.46 -7.12
CA HIS A 48 -2.89 13.26 -6.25
C HIS A 48 -2.92 12.64 -4.87
N PHE A 49 -2.55 13.41 -3.86
CA PHE A 49 -2.64 13.03 -2.45
C PHE A 49 -3.80 13.78 -1.79
N LEU A 50 -4.80 13.06 -1.31
CA LEU A 50 -6.02 13.60 -0.76
C LEU A 50 -6.16 13.21 0.70
N ILE A 51 -6.40 14.19 1.57
CA ILE A 51 -6.78 13.96 2.97
C ILE A 51 -8.29 14.14 3.06
N TYR A 52 -8.99 13.04 3.28
CA TYR A 52 -10.44 13.03 3.39
C TYR A 52 -10.88 12.94 4.86
N ASN A 53 -11.65 13.91 5.29
CA ASN A 53 -12.26 13.91 6.62
C ASN A 53 -13.74 13.58 6.48
N PRO A 54 -14.26 12.49 7.10
CA PRO A 54 -15.66 12.11 7.02
C PRO A 54 -16.60 13.25 7.40
N PRO A 55 -17.76 13.41 6.72
CA PRO A 55 -18.70 14.49 6.98
C PRO A 55 -19.26 14.41 8.40
N ILE A 56 -19.65 15.57 8.95
CA ILE A 56 -20.35 15.66 10.21
C ILE A 56 -21.79 15.16 9.97
N VAL A 57 -22.25 14.23 10.79
CA VAL A 57 -23.59 13.65 10.75
C VAL A 57 -24.47 14.16 11.88
N ASP A 58 -23.87 14.74 12.91
CA ASP A 58 -24.54 15.37 14.04
C ASP A 58 -23.70 16.61 14.44
N GLU A 59 -24.24 17.79 14.19
CA GLU A 59 -23.54 19.04 14.45
C GLU A 59 -23.49 19.35 15.95
N ASP A 60 -24.54 19.02 16.72
CA ASP A 60 -24.63 19.30 18.14
C ASP A 60 -23.59 18.49 18.94
N LEU A 61 -23.38 17.24 18.54
CA LEU A 61 -22.43 16.36 19.17
C LEU A 61 -21.06 16.34 18.45
N GLY A 62 -20.93 17.03 17.33
CA GLY A 62 -19.71 17.02 16.51
C GLY A 62 -19.37 15.63 15.93
N LEU A 63 -20.37 14.75 15.82
CA LEU A 63 -20.15 13.38 15.35
C LEU A 63 -19.95 13.35 13.83
N ARG A 64 -19.00 12.54 13.41
CA ARG A 64 -18.72 12.30 11.99
C ARG A 64 -19.17 10.92 11.54
N ALA A 65 -19.41 10.81 10.24
CA ALA A 65 -19.66 9.52 9.60
C ALA A 65 -18.54 8.52 9.89
N SER A 66 -18.87 7.24 9.87
CA SER A 66 -17.89 6.19 10.14
C SER A 66 -16.78 6.20 9.09
N MET A 67 -15.54 6.33 9.55
CA MET A 67 -14.34 6.25 8.68
C MET A 67 -14.33 4.97 7.83
N LEU A 68 -14.71 3.83 8.41
CA LEU A 68 -14.75 2.55 7.67
C LEU A 68 -15.84 2.57 6.59
N ALA A 69 -17.03 3.11 6.89
CA ALA A 69 -18.11 3.23 5.93
C ALA A 69 -17.73 4.15 4.77
N GLU A 70 -17.12 5.29 5.06
CA GLU A 70 -16.64 6.23 4.05
C GLU A 70 -15.49 5.65 3.21
N SER A 71 -14.56 4.91 3.82
CA SER A 71 -13.50 4.22 3.08
C SER A 71 -14.07 3.18 2.11
N VAL A 72 -15.11 2.46 2.51
CA VAL A 72 -15.81 1.50 1.63
C VAL A 72 -16.55 2.21 0.52
N ARG A 73 -17.25 3.32 0.82
CA ARG A 73 -17.94 4.14 -0.20
C ARG A 73 -16.96 4.65 -1.26
N LEU A 74 -15.83 5.21 -0.83
CA LEU A 74 -14.80 5.67 -1.76
C LEU A 74 -14.21 4.53 -2.60
N ALA A 75 -14.00 3.35 -2.00
CA ALA A 75 -13.51 2.18 -2.73
C ALA A 75 -14.53 1.67 -3.76
N GLU A 76 -15.83 1.72 -3.44
CA GLU A 76 -16.92 1.41 -4.37
C GLU A 76 -16.97 2.40 -5.53
N ASP A 77 -16.87 3.71 -5.26
CA ASP A 77 -16.81 4.75 -6.28
C ASP A 77 -15.66 4.48 -7.25
N VAL A 78 -14.45 4.29 -6.74
CA VAL A 78 -13.25 4.00 -7.55
C VAL A 78 -13.39 2.70 -8.33
N TYR A 79 -13.98 1.66 -7.72
CA TYR A 79 -14.27 0.39 -8.39
C TYR A 79 -15.21 0.57 -9.58
N THR A 80 -16.24 1.39 -9.44
CA THR A 80 -17.24 1.69 -10.50
C THR A 80 -16.57 2.37 -11.71
N TYR A 81 -15.57 3.22 -11.48
CA TYR A 81 -14.77 3.82 -12.54
C TYR A 81 -13.75 2.87 -13.19
N GLY A 82 -13.70 1.62 -12.77
CA GLY A 82 -12.80 0.64 -13.36
C GLY A 82 -11.36 0.70 -12.88
N ILE A 83 -11.08 1.46 -11.84
CA ILE A 83 -9.72 1.71 -11.35
C ILE A 83 -9.31 0.61 -10.37
N GLN A 84 -8.16 -0.02 -10.61
CA GLN A 84 -7.59 -0.97 -9.64
C GLN A 84 -7.16 -0.25 -8.36
N THR A 85 -7.59 -0.78 -7.22
CA THR A 85 -7.49 -0.08 -5.93
C THR A 85 -6.94 -0.98 -4.82
N ILE A 86 -6.10 -0.41 -3.97
CA ILE A 86 -5.75 -1.00 -2.69
C ILE A 86 -6.45 -0.22 -1.58
N LEU A 87 -7.18 -0.93 -0.72
CA LEU A 87 -7.79 -0.39 0.49
C LEU A 87 -7.05 -0.92 1.72
N PHE A 88 -6.30 -0.06 2.39
CA PHE A 88 -5.54 -0.43 3.58
C PHE A 88 -6.35 -0.30 4.85
N GLY A 89 -6.36 -1.39 5.65
CA GLY A 89 -6.86 -1.42 7.01
C GLY A 89 -5.71 -1.64 8.02
N ARG A 90 -5.77 -0.99 9.18
CA ARG A 90 -4.70 -1.06 10.19
C ARG A 90 -4.54 -2.45 10.83
N THR A 91 -5.61 -3.21 10.95
CA THR A 91 -5.60 -4.52 11.61
C THR A 91 -6.24 -5.58 10.73
N ARG A 92 -5.94 -6.85 11.01
CA ARG A 92 -6.58 -7.98 10.31
C ARG A 92 -8.11 -7.92 10.45
N ARG A 93 -8.61 -7.55 11.64
CA ARG A 93 -10.04 -7.39 11.88
C ARG A 93 -10.64 -6.28 11.00
N THR A 94 -9.96 -5.15 10.89
CA THR A 94 -10.39 -4.04 10.03
C THR A 94 -10.46 -4.48 8.57
N VAL A 95 -9.48 -5.23 8.09
CA VAL A 95 -9.46 -5.77 6.71
C VAL A 95 -10.67 -6.66 6.46
N GLU A 96 -11.00 -7.59 7.37
CA GLU A 96 -12.17 -8.47 7.22
C GLU A 96 -13.50 -7.68 7.22
N VAL A 97 -13.62 -6.65 8.07
CA VAL A 97 -14.80 -5.77 8.11
C VAL A 97 -14.94 -4.99 6.82
N LEU A 98 -13.86 -4.37 6.35
CA LEU A 98 -13.83 -3.60 5.09
C LEU A 98 -14.16 -4.50 3.89
N LEU A 99 -13.56 -5.70 3.84
CA LEU A 99 -13.84 -6.68 2.78
C LEU A 99 -15.31 -7.05 2.72
N ARG A 100 -15.90 -7.38 3.88
CA ARG A 100 -17.31 -7.76 3.98
C ARG A 100 -18.23 -6.63 3.53
N PHE A 101 -17.99 -5.41 4.00
CA PHE A 101 -18.81 -4.26 3.63
C PHE A 101 -18.68 -3.93 2.14
N LEU A 102 -17.47 -3.99 1.60
CA LEU A 102 -17.23 -3.73 0.18
C LEU A 102 -17.89 -4.82 -0.70
N ALA A 103 -17.77 -6.09 -0.34
CA ALA A 103 -18.40 -7.19 -1.05
C ALA A 103 -19.94 -7.07 -1.05
N THR A 104 -20.54 -6.66 0.09
CA THR A 104 -21.99 -6.42 0.17
C THR A 104 -22.45 -5.27 -0.74
N ARG A 105 -21.65 -4.22 -0.88
CA ARG A 105 -22.00 -3.05 -1.70
C ARG A 105 -21.83 -3.28 -3.21
N ILE A 106 -20.72 -3.90 -3.60
CA ILE A 106 -20.44 -4.18 -5.02
C ILE A 106 -21.28 -5.33 -5.56
N GLY A 107 -21.80 -6.17 -4.66
CA GLY A 107 -22.65 -7.31 -4.98
C GLY A 107 -21.89 -8.63 -5.11
N GLU A 108 -22.61 -9.72 -4.85
CA GLU A 108 -22.05 -11.08 -4.80
C GLU A 108 -21.66 -11.65 -6.18
N ASN A 109 -21.99 -10.94 -7.26
CA ASN A 109 -21.74 -11.40 -8.63
C ASN A 109 -20.26 -11.33 -9.08
N THR A 110 -19.37 -10.75 -8.25
CA THR A 110 -17.95 -10.62 -8.57
C THR A 110 -17.02 -11.02 -7.40
N PRO A 111 -17.19 -12.21 -6.79
CA PRO A 111 -16.42 -12.60 -5.61
C PRO A 111 -14.91 -12.72 -5.89
N GLN A 112 -14.52 -12.82 -7.15
CA GLN A 112 -13.11 -12.89 -7.55
C GLN A 112 -12.45 -11.52 -7.73
N ALA A 113 -13.24 -10.47 -8.00
CA ALA A 113 -12.72 -9.13 -8.26
C ALA A 113 -12.24 -8.39 -6.99
N ILE A 114 -12.70 -8.82 -5.81
CA ILE A 114 -12.35 -8.23 -4.52
C ILE A 114 -11.71 -9.31 -3.66
N ARG A 115 -10.49 -9.05 -3.17
CA ARG A 115 -9.73 -10.00 -2.36
C ARG A 115 -9.18 -9.33 -1.11
N ALA A 116 -9.06 -10.08 -0.03
CA ALA A 116 -8.23 -9.67 1.09
C ALA A 116 -6.78 -10.09 0.87
N TYR A 117 -5.83 -9.30 1.40
CA TYR A 117 -4.42 -9.68 1.44
C TYR A 117 -3.84 -9.33 2.81
N ARG A 118 -3.42 -10.33 3.54
CA ARG A 118 -2.88 -10.16 4.90
C ARG A 118 -1.81 -11.20 5.23
N SER A 119 -1.04 -10.91 6.26
CA SER A 119 -0.10 -11.90 6.82
C SER A 119 -0.86 -13.14 7.29
N GLY A 120 -0.26 -14.33 7.07
CA GLY A 120 -0.85 -15.62 7.43
C GLY A 120 -1.56 -16.35 6.29
N TYR A 121 -1.68 -15.75 5.09
CA TYR A 121 -2.12 -16.50 3.92
C TYR A 121 -1.02 -17.45 3.43
N LEU A 122 -1.43 -18.62 2.95
CA LEU A 122 -0.52 -19.56 2.30
C LEU A 122 0.15 -18.93 1.08
N PRO A 123 1.40 -19.27 0.77
CA PRO A 123 2.11 -18.72 -0.38
C PRO A 123 1.36 -18.90 -1.72
N ALA A 124 0.61 -19.99 -1.87
CA ALA A 124 -0.19 -20.24 -3.06
C ALA A 124 -1.32 -19.20 -3.23
N HIS A 125 -2.07 -18.90 -2.14
CA HIS A 125 -3.14 -17.89 -2.15
C HIS A 125 -2.60 -16.49 -2.42
N ARG A 126 -1.42 -16.16 -1.90
CA ARG A 126 -0.79 -14.86 -2.20
C ARG A 126 -0.49 -14.72 -3.68
N ARG A 127 0.15 -15.73 -4.28
CA ARG A 127 0.46 -15.76 -5.73
C ARG A 127 -0.79 -15.65 -6.59
N GLU A 128 -1.88 -16.32 -6.21
CA GLU A 128 -3.16 -16.22 -6.91
C GLU A 128 -3.68 -14.78 -6.94
N ILE A 129 -3.66 -14.09 -5.79
CA ILE A 129 -4.09 -12.69 -5.69
C ILE A 129 -3.17 -11.77 -6.50
N GLU A 130 -1.87 -11.96 -6.41
CA GLU A 130 -0.86 -11.19 -7.16
C GLU A 130 -1.02 -11.38 -8.68
N GLN A 131 -1.25 -12.61 -9.13
CA GLN A 131 -1.56 -12.89 -10.54
C GLN A 131 -2.88 -12.24 -10.96
N GLY A 132 -3.90 -12.32 -10.10
CA GLY A 132 -5.20 -11.67 -10.33
C GLY A 132 -5.09 -10.15 -10.46
N LEU A 133 -4.22 -9.52 -9.66
CA LEU A 133 -3.93 -8.09 -9.78
C LEU A 133 -3.23 -7.76 -11.10
N ARG A 134 -2.21 -8.52 -11.49
CA ARG A 134 -1.51 -8.32 -12.77
C ARG A 134 -2.40 -8.54 -13.99
N SER A 135 -3.29 -9.51 -13.94
CA SER A 135 -4.23 -9.79 -15.02
C SER A 135 -5.44 -8.86 -15.07
N GLY A 136 -5.67 -8.06 -14.01
CA GLY A 136 -6.85 -7.21 -13.86
C GLY A 136 -8.12 -7.96 -13.42
N SER A 137 -8.05 -9.28 -13.17
CA SER A 137 -9.20 -10.05 -12.65
C SER A 137 -9.53 -9.69 -11.21
N VAL A 138 -8.51 -9.36 -10.40
CA VAL A 138 -8.68 -8.73 -9.09
C VAL A 138 -8.58 -7.21 -9.27
N ARG A 139 -9.63 -6.51 -8.93
CA ARG A 139 -9.74 -5.06 -9.11
C ARG A 139 -9.57 -4.28 -7.81
N THR A 140 -9.95 -4.89 -6.69
CA THR A 140 -9.75 -4.27 -5.37
C THR A 140 -9.16 -5.26 -4.40
N VAL A 141 -8.10 -4.84 -3.73
CA VAL A 141 -7.50 -5.60 -2.64
C VAL A 141 -7.67 -4.84 -1.34
N VAL A 142 -8.22 -5.52 -0.33
CA VAL A 142 -8.26 -5.01 1.04
C VAL A 142 -7.08 -5.61 1.80
N ALA A 143 -6.14 -4.80 2.26
CA ALA A 143 -4.87 -5.27 2.79
C ALA A 143 -4.50 -4.64 4.14
N THR A 144 -3.61 -5.31 4.87
CA THR A 144 -2.79 -4.68 5.90
C THR A 144 -1.47 -4.22 5.28
N THR A 145 -0.63 -3.54 6.06
CA THR A 145 0.74 -3.17 5.71
C THR A 145 1.61 -4.32 5.16
N ALA A 146 1.14 -5.58 5.29
CA ALA A 146 1.81 -6.74 4.68
C ALA A 146 1.94 -6.67 3.15
N LEU A 147 1.18 -5.78 2.49
CA LEU A 147 1.26 -5.52 1.05
C LEU A 147 2.25 -4.40 0.70
N GLU A 148 2.79 -3.68 1.68
CA GLU A 148 3.69 -2.52 1.45
C GLU A 148 5.08 -2.91 0.97
N LEU A 149 5.52 -4.15 1.22
CA LEU A 149 6.89 -4.57 0.98
C LEU A 149 7.01 -5.60 -0.14
N GLY A 150 7.77 -5.23 -1.18
CA GLY A 150 8.36 -6.18 -2.12
C GLY A 150 7.44 -6.77 -3.18
N LEU A 151 6.25 -6.20 -3.42
CA LEU A 151 5.34 -6.66 -4.45
C LEU A 151 5.31 -5.68 -5.62
N ASP A 152 5.71 -6.15 -6.78
CA ASP A 152 5.43 -5.47 -8.05
C ASP A 152 4.02 -5.84 -8.50
N LEU A 153 3.05 -5.01 -8.13
CA LEU A 153 1.63 -5.24 -8.41
C LEU A 153 1.15 -4.64 -9.75
N GLY A 154 2.08 -4.01 -10.50
CA GLY A 154 1.71 -3.29 -11.71
C GLY A 154 0.99 -1.97 -11.43
N GLY A 155 0.30 -1.42 -12.44
CA GLY A 155 -0.27 -0.09 -12.42
C GLY A 155 -1.52 0.07 -11.55
N MET A 156 -1.38 0.03 -10.22
CA MET A 156 -2.48 0.40 -9.32
C MET A 156 -2.86 1.86 -9.52
N GLY A 157 -4.15 2.12 -9.78
CA GLY A 157 -4.65 3.47 -10.06
C GLY A 157 -5.00 4.27 -8.81
N ALA A 158 -5.35 3.60 -7.70
CA ALA A 158 -5.72 4.27 -6.46
C ALA A 158 -5.27 3.49 -5.21
N THR A 159 -5.02 4.23 -4.14
CA THR A 159 -4.76 3.70 -2.80
C THR A 159 -5.63 4.46 -1.82
N ILE A 160 -6.36 3.74 -0.98
CA ILE A 160 -7.19 4.29 0.08
C ILE A 160 -6.65 3.78 1.41
N GLN A 161 -6.36 4.68 2.34
CA GLN A 161 -5.96 4.33 3.70
C GLN A 161 -7.11 4.61 4.66
N ALA A 162 -7.67 3.56 5.27
CA ALA A 162 -8.70 3.69 6.30
C ALA A 162 -8.05 4.08 7.64
N GLY A 163 -7.88 5.39 7.83
CA GLY A 163 -7.23 6.01 8.98
C GLY A 163 -5.73 6.26 8.79
N TYR A 164 -5.16 6.99 9.74
CA TYR A 164 -3.74 7.33 9.73
C TYR A 164 -2.86 6.12 10.03
N PRO A 165 -1.85 5.79 9.21
CA PRO A 165 -1.03 4.58 9.38
C PRO A 165 -0.04 4.65 10.55
N GLY A 166 0.06 5.78 11.24
CA GLY A 166 0.93 5.97 12.40
C GLY A 166 2.21 6.76 12.11
N THR A 167 2.62 6.84 10.86
CA THR A 167 3.77 7.65 10.42
C THR A 167 3.46 8.38 9.13
N ILE A 168 4.11 9.52 8.93
CA ILE A 168 4.01 10.28 7.66
C ILE A 168 4.59 9.42 6.51
N ALA A 169 5.72 8.75 6.76
CA ALA A 169 6.32 7.86 5.76
C ALA A 169 5.41 6.72 5.32
N GLY A 170 4.58 6.17 6.24
CA GLY A 170 3.58 5.15 5.91
C GLY A 170 2.37 5.69 5.14
N SER A 171 2.25 7.01 4.99
CA SER A 171 1.18 7.65 4.21
C SER A 171 1.59 7.92 2.76
N TRP A 172 2.87 7.79 2.43
CA TRP A 172 3.45 7.98 1.10
C TRP A 172 3.71 6.67 0.39
#